data_382a372a0e32d78151f94e7992608783
#
_entry.id   382a372a0e32d78151f94e7992608783
#
_cell.length_a   1.000
_cell.length_b   1.000
_cell.length_c   1.000
_cell.angle_alpha   90.00
_cell.angle_beta   90.00
_cell.angle_gamma   90.00
#
_symmetry.space_group_name_H-M   'P 1'
#
loop_
_entity.id
_entity.type
_entity.pdbx_description
1 polymer ?
#
loop_
_entity_poly.entity_id
_entity_poly.type
_entity_poly.pdbx_seq_one_letter_code
_entity_poly.pdbx_strand_id
1 'polypeptide(L)'
;SFTANCHNPEDFVISEIERGQLNFENEQIAAEYGAALKRQRIRRLNAMPWLKKIYIFIKAGFEHIIPEGLDHILFVLGLFFSSLKFRSLLIQVTAFTLAHSITLALAAIGLVKLQLSVVEPLIFLSIVWVALENTLFKQTTKWRPLVIFSFGLLHGLGFAALLTEYGLPKDSFISLLLAFNIGVELGQLAVLVIAFILVRAILINSKNKNKLKIPASIAIGSVGLFWFIESLI
;
A
#
# COMPACT_ATOMS: atom_id res chain seq x y z
N SER A 1 24.79 -23.05 16.14
CA SER A 1 23.81 -24.13 16.12
C SER A 1 22.57 -23.70 16.87
N PHE A 2 21.57 -23.19 16.16
CA PHE A 2 20.24 -22.91 16.70
C PHE A 2 19.38 -24.16 16.44
N THR A 3 19.40 -25.10 17.33
CA THR A 3 18.38 -26.15 17.39
C THR A 3 17.15 -25.50 18.00
N ALA A 4 16.29 -24.92 17.16
CA ALA A 4 14.96 -24.58 17.58
C ALA A 4 14.26 -25.90 17.92
N ASN A 5 13.78 -26.04 19.14
CA ASN A 5 12.90 -27.11 19.59
C ASN A 5 11.56 -26.95 18.85
N CYS A 6 11.51 -27.31 17.57
CA CYS A 6 10.27 -27.41 16.81
C CYS A 6 9.62 -28.72 17.20
N HIS A 7 8.66 -28.67 18.14
CA HIS A 7 7.88 -29.83 18.55
C HIS A 7 6.90 -30.34 17.48
N ASN A 8 6.81 -29.65 16.34
CA ASN A 8 5.94 -30.00 15.23
C ASN A 8 6.71 -29.86 13.89
N PRO A 9 6.74 -30.91 13.04
CA PRO A 9 7.38 -30.84 11.71
C PRO A 9 6.88 -29.67 10.86
N GLU A 10 5.60 -29.27 11.02
CA GLU A 10 5.02 -28.12 10.32
C GLU A 10 5.71 -26.80 10.70
N ASP A 11 6.12 -26.62 11.97
CA ASP A 11 6.81 -25.39 12.42
C ASP A 11 8.23 -25.28 11.87
N PHE A 12 8.92 -26.41 11.65
CA PHE A 12 10.25 -26.45 11.04
C PHE A 12 10.19 -25.98 9.59
N VAL A 13 9.30 -26.57 8.82
CA VAL A 13 9.15 -26.27 7.39
C VAL A 13 8.70 -24.81 7.21
N ILE A 14 7.82 -24.26 8.08
CA ILE A 14 7.44 -22.84 8.09
C ILE A 14 8.64 -21.93 8.24
N SER A 15 9.54 -22.23 9.19
CA SER A 15 10.73 -21.42 9.44
C SER A 15 11.73 -21.44 8.28
N GLU A 16 11.75 -22.51 7.51
CA GLU A 16 12.62 -22.69 6.33
C GLU A 16 12.10 -21.91 5.11
N ILE A 17 10.76 -21.89 4.91
CA ILE A 17 10.14 -21.08 3.85
C ILE A 17 10.25 -19.58 4.14
N GLU A 18 9.98 -19.17 5.37
CA GLU A 18 10.13 -17.76 5.79
C GLU A 18 11.58 -17.28 5.59
N ARG A 19 12.57 -18.20 5.59
CA ARG A 19 13.96 -17.91 5.27
C ARG A 19 14.30 -18.03 3.79
N GLY A 20 13.35 -18.42 2.93
CA GLY A 20 13.60 -18.63 1.50
C GLY A 20 14.52 -19.81 1.18
N GLN A 21 14.69 -20.74 2.13
CA GLN A 21 15.64 -21.86 2.02
C GLN A 21 15.03 -23.13 1.42
N LEU A 22 13.70 -23.21 1.34
CA LEU A 22 13.00 -24.34 0.73
C LEU A 22 12.67 -24.06 -0.72
N ASN A 23 13.20 -24.91 -1.59
CA ASN A 23 12.84 -24.93 -2.99
C ASN A 23 11.77 -26.01 -3.19
N PHE A 24 10.58 -25.66 -3.65
CA PHE A 24 9.51 -26.61 -3.93
C PHE A 24 9.66 -27.13 -5.34
N GLU A 25 10.00 -28.40 -5.50
CA GLU A 25 10.02 -29.07 -6.81
C GLU A 25 8.61 -29.39 -7.34
N ASN A 26 7.58 -29.28 -6.49
CA ASN A 26 6.20 -29.64 -6.82
C ASN A 26 5.23 -28.53 -6.36
N GLU A 27 4.49 -27.96 -7.33
CA GLU A 27 3.47 -26.91 -7.09
C GLU A 27 2.36 -27.34 -6.14
N GLN A 28 2.02 -28.63 -6.10
CA GLN A 28 0.99 -29.14 -5.18
C GLN A 28 1.44 -29.06 -3.73
N ILE A 29 2.69 -29.44 -3.45
CA ILE A 29 3.27 -29.34 -2.11
C ILE A 29 3.34 -27.88 -1.67
N ALA A 30 3.73 -26.96 -2.55
CA ALA A 30 3.75 -25.53 -2.28
C ALA A 30 2.35 -25.00 -1.94
N ALA A 31 1.32 -25.41 -2.69
CA ALA A 31 -0.07 -24.99 -2.46
C ALA A 31 -0.65 -25.55 -1.15
N GLU A 32 -0.42 -26.80 -0.83
CA GLU A 32 -0.85 -27.41 0.44
C GLU A 32 -0.19 -26.73 1.63
N TYR A 33 1.05 -26.39 1.46
CA TYR A 33 1.86 -25.71 2.47
C TYR A 33 1.36 -24.30 2.73
N GLY A 34 1.13 -23.51 1.68
CA GLY A 34 0.52 -22.18 1.78
C GLY A 34 -0.85 -22.23 2.47
N ALA A 35 -1.65 -23.25 2.16
CA ALA A 35 -2.95 -23.47 2.79
C ALA A 35 -2.82 -23.83 4.29
N ALA A 36 -1.80 -24.59 4.68
CA ALA A 36 -1.52 -24.92 6.09
C ALA A 36 -1.08 -23.69 6.87
N LEU A 37 -0.16 -22.88 6.32
CA LEU A 37 0.26 -21.60 6.88
C LEU A 37 -0.92 -20.64 7.11
N LYS A 38 -1.75 -20.50 6.11
CA LYS A 38 -2.95 -19.65 6.19
C LYS A 38 -3.88 -20.12 7.32
N ARG A 39 -4.12 -21.43 7.43
CA ARG A 39 -4.93 -22.01 8.52
C ARG A 39 -4.32 -21.73 9.89
N GLN A 40 -3.01 -21.87 10.04
CA GLN A 40 -2.32 -21.60 11.29
C GLN A 40 -2.39 -20.12 11.67
N ARG A 41 -2.17 -19.20 10.73
CA ARG A 41 -2.33 -17.74 10.95
C ARG A 41 -3.74 -17.40 11.42
N ILE A 42 -4.77 -17.96 10.78
CA ILE A 42 -6.16 -17.74 11.15
C ILE A 42 -6.43 -18.26 12.58
N ARG A 43 -5.92 -19.44 12.95
CA ARG A 43 -6.05 -19.98 14.31
C ARG A 43 -5.38 -19.07 15.35
N ARG A 44 -4.16 -18.61 15.08
CA ARG A 44 -3.44 -17.65 15.96
C ARG A 44 -4.21 -16.34 16.12
N LEU A 45 -4.72 -15.78 15.02
CA LEU A 45 -5.55 -14.58 15.06
C LEU A 45 -6.83 -14.80 15.89
N ASN A 46 -7.52 -15.93 15.71
CA ASN A 46 -8.74 -16.22 16.46
C ASN A 46 -8.50 -16.33 17.97
N ALA A 47 -7.35 -16.84 18.39
CA ALA A 47 -6.97 -16.95 19.79
C ALA A 47 -6.55 -15.62 20.44
N MET A 48 -6.30 -14.56 19.66
CA MET A 48 -5.86 -13.27 20.19
C MET A 48 -7.03 -12.44 20.72
N PRO A 49 -6.81 -11.61 21.78
CA PRO A 49 -7.78 -10.61 22.21
C PRO A 49 -8.11 -9.61 21.08
N TRP A 50 -9.37 -9.17 21.03
CA TRP A 50 -9.88 -8.28 19.99
C TRP A 50 -9.04 -7.02 19.78
N LEU A 51 -8.72 -6.29 20.84
CA LEU A 51 -7.92 -5.07 20.78
C LEU A 51 -6.54 -5.30 20.18
N LYS A 52 -5.92 -6.47 20.49
CA LYS A 52 -4.62 -6.84 19.91
C LYS A 52 -4.71 -7.07 18.41
N LYS A 53 -5.79 -7.70 17.93
CA LYS A 53 -6.04 -7.87 16.49
C LYS A 53 -6.14 -6.52 15.79
N ILE A 54 -6.98 -5.62 16.30
CA ILE A 54 -7.16 -4.27 15.75
C ILE A 54 -5.82 -3.53 15.67
N TYR A 55 -5.04 -3.53 16.77
CA TYR A 55 -3.72 -2.89 16.78
C TYR A 55 -2.77 -3.46 15.72
N ILE A 56 -2.71 -4.80 15.58
CA ILE A 56 -1.86 -5.46 14.58
C ILE A 56 -2.25 -5.01 13.16
N PHE A 57 -3.55 -4.91 12.86
CA PHE A 57 -3.99 -4.52 11.52
C PHE A 57 -3.83 -3.02 11.25
N ILE A 58 -4.02 -2.14 12.24
CA ILE A 58 -3.67 -0.72 12.11
C ILE A 58 -2.17 -0.58 11.84
N LYS A 59 -1.34 -1.29 12.62
CA LYS A 59 0.11 -1.29 12.43
C LYS A 59 0.50 -1.79 11.04
N ALA A 60 -0.07 -2.91 10.59
CA ALA A 60 0.19 -3.45 9.25
C ALA A 60 -0.23 -2.48 8.13
N GLY A 61 -1.37 -1.81 8.26
CA GLY A 61 -1.79 -0.78 7.32
C GLY A 61 -0.86 0.44 7.30
N PHE A 62 -0.34 0.84 8.45
CA PHE A 62 0.65 1.92 8.53
C PHE A 62 1.97 1.50 7.89
N GLU A 63 2.46 0.29 8.19
CA GLU A 63 3.71 -0.26 7.63
C GLU A 63 3.60 -0.49 6.12
N HIS A 64 2.43 -0.83 5.61
CA HIS A 64 2.13 -0.89 4.18
C HIS A 64 2.40 0.43 3.45
N ILE A 65 2.31 1.57 4.14
CA ILE A 65 2.68 2.87 3.58
C ILE A 65 4.12 3.22 3.94
N ILE A 66 4.49 3.14 5.23
CA ILE A 66 5.82 3.51 5.74
C ILE A 66 6.39 2.34 6.57
N PRO A 67 7.46 1.69 6.11
CA PRO A 67 8.35 2.04 4.98
C PRO A 67 8.06 1.31 3.66
N GLU A 68 7.10 0.39 3.59
CA GLU A 68 6.99 -0.61 2.51
C GLU A 68 6.42 -0.05 1.20
N GLY A 69 5.48 0.90 1.27
CA GLY A 69 4.72 1.43 0.13
C GLY A 69 5.36 2.63 -0.56
N LEU A 70 6.52 2.46 -1.20
CA LEU A 70 7.19 3.56 -1.90
C LEU A 70 6.33 4.17 -3.02
N ASP A 71 5.52 3.37 -3.69
CA ASP A 71 4.53 3.80 -4.70
C ASP A 71 3.48 4.73 -4.08
N HIS A 72 2.92 4.36 -2.92
CA HIS A 72 2.00 5.19 -2.16
C HIS A 72 2.67 6.48 -1.67
N ILE A 73 3.90 6.39 -1.15
CA ILE A 73 4.65 7.57 -0.70
C ILE A 73 4.85 8.55 -1.86
N LEU A 74 5.31 8.07 -3.03
CA LEU A 74 5.52 8.93 -4.20
C LEU A 74 4.21 9.50 -4.73
N PHE A 75 3.14 8.71 -4.74
CA PHE A 75 1.82 9.16 -5.13
C PHE A 75 1.32 10.29 -4.20
N VAL A 76 1.39 10.09 -2.86
CA VAL A 76 0.98 11.09 -1.86
C VAL A 76 1.84 12.35 -1.94
N LEU A 77 3.15 12.23 -2.17
CA LEU A 77 4.03 13.37 -2.43
C LEU A 77 3.64 14.11 -3.72
N GLY A 78 3.27 13.38 -4.76
CA GLY A 78 2.71 13.97 -5.98
C GLY A 78 1.45 14.80 -5.70
N LEU A 79 0.53 14.30 -4.88
CA LEU A 79 -0.64 15.04 -4.43
C LEU A 79 -0.25 16.28 -3.62
N PHE A 80 0.71 16.15 -2.72
CA PHE A 80 1.22 17.24 -1.89
C PHE A 80 1.76 18.40 -2.72
N PHE A 81 2.59 18.14 -3.74
CA PHE A 81 3.14 19.18 -4.59
C PHE A 81 2.10 19.79 -5.54
N SER A 82 0.96 19.15 -5.73
CA SER A 82 -0.14 19.74 -6.51
C SER A 82 -0.88 20.86 -5.76
N SER A 83 -1.09 20.70 -4.48
CA SER A 83 -1.84 21.65 -3.65
C SER A 83 -1.34 21.62 -2.21
N LEU A 84 -0.89 22.76 -1.71
CA LEU A 84 -0.48 22.91 -0.32
C LEU A 84 -1.66 23.18 0.63
N LYS A 85 -2.92 23.10 0.16
CA LYS A 85 -4.11 23.27 0.98
C LYS A 85 -4.43 21.98 1.69
N PHE A 86 -4.18 21.92 3.01
CA PHE A 86 -4.37 20.71 3.83
C PHE A 86 -5.74 20.07 3.66
N ARG A 87 -6.84 20.86 3.66
CA ARG A 87 -8.19 20.34 3.44
C ARG A 87 -8.35 19.63 2.09
N SER A 88 -7.76 20.19 1.03
CA SER A 88 -7.80 19.56 -0.30
C SER A 88 -7.02 18.26 -0.34
N LEU A 89 -5.86 18.20 0.33
CA LEU A 89 -5.05 16.99 0.45
C LEU A 89 -5.79 15.92 1.25
N LEU A 90 -6.39 16.28 2.37
CA LEU A 90 -7.16 15.35 3.19
C LEU A 90 -8.29 14.68 2.39
N ILE A 91 -9.09 15.48 1.65
CA ILE A 91 -10.18 14.94 0.80
C ILE A 91 -9.61 13.96 -0.24
N GLN A 92 -8.47 14.27 -0.86
CA GLN A 92 -7.86 13.43 -1.87
C GLN A 92 -7.32 12.12 -1.28
N VAL A 93 -6.63 12.19 -0.14
CA VAL A 93 -6.10 11.02 0.56
C VAL A 93 -7.24 10.12 1.04
N THR A 94 -8.26 10.68 1.68
CA THR A 94 -9.43 9.90 2.12
C THR A 94 -10.18 9.28 0.95
N ALA A 95 -10.36 9.99 -0.17
CA ALA A 95 -10.98 9.44 -1.38
C ALA A 95 -10.17 8.27 -1.94
N PHE A 96 -8.84 8.38 -1.94
CA PHE A 96 -7.94 7.30 -2.33
C PHE A 96 -8.08 6.09 -1.38
N THR A 97 -7.99 6.29 -0.06
CA THR A 97 -8.10 5.21 0.94
C THR A 97 -9.46 4.51 0.87
N LEU A 98 -10.54 5.27 0.64
CA LEU A 98 -11.88 4.69 0.48
C LEU A 98 -11.94 3.78 -0.76
N ALA A 99 -11.44 4.25 -1.90
CA ALA A 99 -11.37 3.47 -3.13
C ALA A 99 -10.51 2.22 -2.97
N HIS A 100 -9.32 2.38 -2.39
CA HIS A 100 -8.40 1.29 -2.03
C HIS A 100 -9.11 0.23 -1.17
N SER A 101 -9.84 0.66 -0.14
CA SER A 101 -10.60 -0.23 0.74
C SER A 101 -11.65 -1.05 -0.01
N ILE A 102 -12.36 -0.43 -0.97
CA ILE A 102 -13.40 -1.09 -1.77
C ILE A 102 -12.80 -2.22 -2.59
N THR A 103 -11.75 -1.96 -3.37
CA THR A 103 -11.14 -2.98 -4.23
C THR A 103 -10.41 -4.04 -3.42
N LEU A 104 -9.77 -3.67 -2.32
CA LEU A 104 -9.17 -4.61 -1.38
C LEU A 104 -10.22 -5.57 -0.80
N ALA A 105 -11.40 -5.06 -0.42
CA ALA A 105 -12.53 -5.89 0.04
C ALA A 105 -13.02 -6.83 -1.05
N LEU A 106 -13.29 -6.31 -2.24
CA LEU A 106 -13.80 -7.09 -3.38
C LEU A 106 -12.84 -8.20 -3.80
N ALA A 107 -11.55 -7.92 -3.80
CA ALA A 107 -10.53 -8.91 -4.13
C ALA A 107 -10.34 -9.95 -3.02
N ALA A 108 -10.37 -9.53 -1.75
CA ALA A 108 -10.23 -10.45 -0.62
C ALA A 108 -11.40 -11.45 -0.50
N ILE A 109 -12.61 -11.10 -0.95
CA ILE A 109 -13.75 -12.03 -1.06
C ILE A 109 -13.79 -12.77 -2.41
N GLY A 110 -12.82 -12.55 -3.29
CA GLY A 110 -12.65 -13.27 -4.55
C GLY A 110 -13.55 -12.80 -5.69
N LEU A 111 -14.26 -11.66 -5.55
CA LEU A 111 -15.10 -11.08 -6.60
C LEU A 111 -14.30 -10.44 -7.73
N VAL A 112 -13.12 -9.93 -7.43
CA VAL A 112 -12.20 -9.35 -8.41
C VAL A 112 -10.87 -10.07 -8.32
N LYS A 113 -10.38 -10.54 -9.46
CA LYS A 113 -9.06 -11.16 -9.60
C LYS A 113 -8.38 -10.52 -10.80
N LEU A 114 -7.36 -9.74 -10.56
CA LEU A 114 -6.50 -9.20 -11.60
C LEU A 114 -5.07 -9.71 -11.38
N GLN A 115 -4.37 -9.96 -12.48
CA GLN A 115 -2.96 -10.35 -12.42
C GLN A 115 -2.11 -9.14 -12.02
N LEU A 116 -1.16 -9.34 -11.12
CA LEU A 116 -0.24 -8.27 -10.67
C LEU A 116 0.48 -7.63 -11.86
N SER A 117 0.88 -8.43 -12.84
CA SER A 117 1.53 -7.96 -14.08
C SER A 117 0.73 -6.91 -14.87
N VAL A 118 -0.59 -6.83 -14.65
CA VAL A 118 -1.44 -5.78 -15.25
C VAL A 118 -1.61 -4.60 -14.29
N VAL A 119 -1.71 -4.88 -13.00
CA VAL A 119 -2.02 -3.86 -11.99
C VAL A 119 -0.81 -2.98 -11.67
N GLU A 120 0.38 -3.57 -11.51
CA GLU A 120 1.60 -2.84 -11.16
C GLU A 120 1.98 -1.74 -12.17
N PRO A 121 2.01 -1.99 -13.50
CA PRO A 121 2.24 -0.93 -14.46
C PRO A 121 1.24 0.22 -14.35
N LEU A 122 -0.03 -0.07 -14.10
CA LEU A 122 -1.08 0.95 -13.95
C LEU A 122 -0.90 1.77 -12.68
N ILE A 123 -0.43 1.15 -11.59
CA ILE A 123 -0.06 1.86 -10.36
C ILE A 123 1.06 2.85 -10.65
N PHE A 124 2.15 2.43 -11.29
CA PHE A 124 3.27 3.30 -11.62
C PHE A 124 2.87 4.40 -12.61
N LEU A 125 2.02 4.08 -13.58
CA LEU A 125 1.47 5.06 -14.50
C LEU A 125 0.64 6.14 -13.78
N SER A 126 -0.05 5.79 -12.69
CA SER A 126 -0.80 6.76 -11.88
C SER A 126 0.12 7.80 -11.22
N ILE A 127 1.33 7.39 -10.80
CA ILE A 127 2.36 8.31 -10.24
C ILE A 127 2.86 9.26 -11.34
N VAL A 128 3.15 8.70 -12.52
CA VAL A 128 3.55 9.52 -13.69
C VAL A 128 2.47 10.53 -14.06
N TRP A 129 1.20 10.11 -14.07
CA TRP A 129 0.07 10.98 -14.37
C TRP A 129 -0.03 12.17 -13.42
N VAL A 130 0.05 11.91 -12.09
CA VAL A 130 0.00 12.99 -11.09
C VAL A 130 1.19 13.95 -11.25
N ALA A 131 2.37 13.43 -11.55
CA ALA A 131 3.54 14.25 -11.79
C ALA A 131 3.41 15.12 -13.07
N LEU A 132 2.89 14.57 -14.17
CA LEU A 132 2.59 15.30 -15.40
C LEU A 132 1.52 16.36 -15.16
N GLU A 133 0.43 16.04 -14.47
CA GLU A 133 -0.61 17.02 -14.14
C GLU A 133 -0.02 18.21 -13.37
N ASN A 134 0.89 17.94 -12.43
CA ASN A 134 1.55 19.00 -11.66
C ASN A 134 2.47 19.90 -12.50
N THR A 135 3.10 19.37 -13.53
CA THR A 135 4.02 20.12 -14.39
C THR A 135 3.28 20.90 -15.49
N LEU A 136 2.23 20.30 -16.06
CA LEU A 136 1.51 20.86 -17.21
C LEU A 136 0.41 21.84 -16.81
N PHE A 137 -0.25 21.62 -15.66
CA PHE A 137 -1.39 22.43 -15.25
C PHE A 137 -1.08 23.32 -14.04
N LYS A 138 -1.45 24.60 -14.17
CA LYS A 138 -1.28 25.59 -13.08
C LYS A 138 -2.29 25.38 -11.94
N GLN A 139 -3.47 24.85 -12.24
CA GLN A 139 -4.55 24.63 -11.29
C GLN A 139 -5.04 23.19 -11.36
N THR A 140 -5.46 22.66 -10.21
CA THR A 140 -6.08 21.32 -10.11
C THR A 140 -7.46 21.33 -10.74
N THR A 141 -7.78 20.31 -11.50
CA THR A 141 -9.09 20.14 -12.14
C THR A 141 -10.18 19.83 -11.09
N LYS A 142 -11.41 20.17 -11.39
CA LYS A 142 -12.57 19.82 -10.52
C LYS A 142 -12.79 18.29 -10.41
N TRP A 143 -12.34 17.54 -11.43
CA TRP A 143 -12.46 16.09 -11.52
C TRP A 143 -11.34 15.33 -10.80
N ARG A 144 -10.36 16.05 -10.26
CA ARG A 144 -9.20 15.43 -9.60
C ARG A 144 -9.56 14.42 -8.50
N PRO A 145 -10.52 14.66 -7.58
CA PRO A 145 -10.89 13.65 -6.59
C PRO A 145 -11.38 12.35 -7.21
N LEU A 146 -12.10 12.41 -8.35
CA LEU A 146 -12.56 11.23 -9.07
C LEU A 146 -11.39 10.47 -9.71
N VAL A 147 -10.42 11.17 -10.28
CA VAL A 147 -9.21 10.56 -10.85
C VAL A 147 -8.40 9.86 -9.75
N ILE A 148 -8.23 10.53 -8.59
CA ILE A 148 -7.52 9.96 -7.44
C ILE A 148 -8.27 8.76 -6.87
N PHE A 149 -9.59 8.82 -6.81
CA PHE A 149 -10.42 7.67 -6.43
C PHE A 149 -10.19 6.49 -7.38
N SER A 150 -10.15 6.72 -8.70
CA SER A 150 -9.86 5.66 -9.69
C SER A 150 -8.46 5.06 -9.49
N PHE A 151 -7.47 5.87 -9.16
CA PHE A 151 -6.13 5.37 -8.82
C PHE A 151 -6.12 4.59 -7.50
N GLY A 152 -6.89 5.01 -6.51
CA GLY A 152 -7.08 4.26 -5.27
C GLY A 152 -7.65 2.85 -5.52
N LEU A 153 -8.61 2.71 -6.47
CA LEU A 153 -9.12 1.40 -6.88
C LEU A 153 -8.00 0.50 -7.44
N LEU A 154 -7.10 1.03 -8.25
CA LEU A 154 -5.97 0.28 -8.80
C LEU A 154 -4.99 -0.17 -7.71
N HIS A 155 -4.60 0.73 -6.81
CA HIS A 155 -3.68 0.41 -5.71
C HIS A 155 -4.24 -0.67 -4.77
N GLY A 156 -5.55 -0.65 -4.50
CA GLY A 156 -6.18 -1.69 -3.67
C GLY A 156 -6.13 -3.07 -4.29
N LEU A 157 -6.12 -3.18 -5.62
CA LEU A 157 -5.96 -4.45 -6.34
C LEU A 157 -4.52 -4.99 -6.22
N GLY A 158 -3.52 -4.13 -6.20
CA GLY A 158 -2.11 -4.53 -6.06
C GLY A 158 -1.83 -5.25 -4.73
N PHE A 159 -2.41 -4.79 -3.63
CA PHE A 159 -2.22 -5.41 -2.32
C PHE A 159 -3.16 -6.58 -2.02
N ALA A 160 -4.19 -6.78 -2.81
CA ALA A 160 -5.22 -7.78 -2.57
C ALA A 160 -4.70 -9.21 -2.57
N ALA A 161 -3.71 -9.53 -3.39
CA ALA A 161 -3.07 -10.85 -3.45
C ALA A 161 -2.41 -11.19 -2.10
N LEU A 162 -1.62 -10.28 -1.54
CA LEU A 162 -0.98 -10.41 -0.23
C LEU A 162 -2.01 -10.59 0.89
N LEU A 163 -3.07 -9.79 0.92
CA LEU A 163 -4.11 -9.91 1.95
C LEU A 163 -4.86 -11.23 1.88
N THR A 164 -5.08 -11.75 0.67
CA THR A 164 -5.72 -13.06 0.44
C THR A 164 -4.82 -14.20 0.93
N GLU A 165 -3.52 -14.08 0.75
CA GLU A 165 -2.51 -15.04 1.21
C GLU A 165 -2.37 -15.01 2.74
N TYR A 166 -2.38 -13.84 3.35
CA TYR A 166 -2.37 -13.68 4.80
C TYR A 166 -3.56 -14.35 5.48
N GLY A 167 -4.74 -14.35 4.85
CA GLY A 167 -5.97 -14.95 5.34
C GLY A 167 -6.56 -14.19 6.53
N LEU A 168 -7.72 -13.60 6.30
CA LEU A 168 -8.51 -12.96 7.35
C LEU A 168 -9.55 -13.92 7.92
N PRO A 169 -9.76 -13.95 9.25
CA PRO A 169 -10.87 -14.69 9.85
C PRO A 169 -12.20 -14.15 9.31
N LYS A 170 -13.09 -15.03 8.83
CA LYS A 170 -14.37 -14.63 8.25
C LYS A 170 -15.22 -13.77 9.20
N ASP A 171 -15.25 -14.13 10.48
CA ASP A 171 -16.07 -13.47 11.50
C ASP A 171 -15.58 -12.06 11.86
N SER A 172 -14.32 -11.73 11.55
CA SER A 172 -13.69 -10.45 11.86
C SER A 172 -13.27 -9.69 10.61
N PHE A 173 -13.60 -10.19 9.42
CA PHE A 173 -13.10 -9.71 8.14
C PHE A 173 -13.26 -8.20 7.97
N ILE A 174 -14.49 -7.69 8.09
CA ILE A 174 -14.80 -6.26 7.88
C ILE A 174 -14.04 -5.39 8.88
N SER A 175 -14.03 -5.76 10.14
CA SER A 175 -13.40 -4.96 11.20
C SER A 175 -11.89 -4.91 11.08
N LEU A 176 -11.25 -6.02 10.71
CA LEU A 176 -9.80 -6.06 10.51
C LEU A 176 -9.40 -5.33 9.23
N LEU A 177 -10.22 -5.41 8.18
CA LEU A 177 -10.03 -4.63 6.97
C LEU A 177 -10.15 -3.12 7.23
N LEU A 178 -11.15 -2.69 8.00
CA LEU A 178 -11.29 -1.29 8.43
C LEU A 178 -10.10 -0.84 9.27
N ALA A 179 -9.64 -1.68 10.21
CA ALA A 179 -8.46 -1.39 11.02
C ALA A 179 -7.21 -1.20 10.15
N PHE A 180 -7.00 -2.08 9.15
CA PHE A 180 -5.92 -1.94 8.19
C PHE A 180 -6.01 -0.62 7.43
N ASN A 181 -7.18 -0.26 6.91
CA ASN A 181 -7.36 0.98 6.14
C ASN A 181 -7.21 2.24 7.00
N ILE A 182 -7.56 2.21 8.28
CA ILE A 182 -7.21 3.27 9.23
C ILE A 182 -5.70 3.42 9.32
N GLY A 183 -4.95 2.31 9.38
CA GLY A 183 -3.50 2.32 9.37
C GLY A 183 -2.93 2.93 8.08
N VAL A 184 -3.47 2.55 6.92
CA VAL A 184 -3.12 3.13 5.62
C VAL A 184 -3.30 4.65 5.62
N GLU A 185 -4.46 5.14 6.05
CA GLU A 185 -4.74 6.58 6.11
C GLU A 185 -3.78 7.30 7.06
N LEU A 186 -3.51 6.74 8.24
CA LEU A 186 -2.53 7.28 9.17
C LEU A 186 -1.12 7.34 8.58
N GLY A 187 -0.69 6.32 7.84
CA GLY A 187 0.58 6.30 7.11
C GLY A 187 0.67 7.42 6.08
N GLN A 188 -0.37 7.60 5.26
CA GLN A 188 -0.44 8.67 4.27
C GLN A 188 -0.44 10.07 4.92
N LEU A 189 -1.17 10.25 6.02
CA LEU A 189 -1.15 11.50 6.79
C LEU A 189 0.23 11.78 7.37
N ALA A 190 0.94 10.76 7.85
CA ALA A 190 2.32 10.90 8.34
C ALA A 190 3.25 11.36 7.21
N VAL A 191 3.14 10.80 6.00
CA VAL A 191 3.88 11.28 4.80
C VAL A 191 3.61 12.75 4.54
N LEU A 192 2.34 13.18 4.57
CA LEU A 192 1.98 14.59 4.36
C LEU A 192 2.57 15.50 5.45
N VAL A 193 2.49 15.11 6.71
CA VAL A 193 3.05 15.89 7.83
C VAL A 193 4.57 16.04 7.68
N ILE A 194 5.28 14.94 7.38
CA ILE A 194 6.72 14.96 7.13
C ILE A 194 7.04 15.89 5.95
N ALA A 195 6.31 15.77 4.84
CA ALA A 195 6.49 16.63 3.67
C ALA A 195 6.27 18.12 3.99
N PHE A 196 5.22 18.46 4.77
CA PHE A 196 4.99 19.84 5.22
C PHE A 196 6.14 20.38 6.06
N ILE A 197 6.66 19.57 7.01
CA ILE A 197 7.79 19.98 7.86
C ILE A 197 9.04 20.21 7.02
N LEU A 198 9.38 19.27 6.13
CA LEU A 198 10.56 19.36 5.27
C LEU A 198 10.49 20.55 4.32
N VAL A 199 9.37 20.73 3.63
CA VAL A 199 9.19 21.85 2.70
C VAL A 199 9.23 23.18 3.44
N ARG A 200 8.63 23.27 4.65
CA ARG A 200 8.71 24.48 5.47
C ARG A 200 10.15 24.77 5.89
N ALA A 201 10.92 23.77 6.29
CA ALA A 201 12.32 23.93 6.68
C ALA A 201 13.20 24.42 5.51
N ILE A 202 13.00 23.83 4.30
CA ILE A 202 13.75 24.21 3.09
C ILE A 202 13.37 25.61 2.61
N LEU A 203 12.10 25.99 2.71
CA LEU A 203 11.57 27.26 2.21
C LEU A 203 11.52 28.39 3.23
N ILE A 204 12.16 28.22 4.40
CA ILE A 204 12.10 29.21 5.50
C ILE A 204 12.48 30.62 5.04
N ASN A 205 13.43 30.72 4.10
CA ASN A 205 13.92 31.98 3.50
C ASN A 205 13.38 32.26 2.10
N SER A 206 12.49 31.42 1.57
CA SER A 206 11.98 31.59 0.18
C SER A 206 10.52 32.04 0.19
N LYS A 207 10.27 33.22 -0.42
CA LYS A 207 8.91 33.73 -0.64
C LYS A 207 8.13 32.94 -1.72
N ASN A 208 8.80 32.11 -2.50
CA ASN A 208 8.18 31.41 -3.64
C ASN A 208 8.08 29.90 -3.40
N LYS A 209 6.95 29.46 -2.83
CA LYS A 209 6.64 28.06 -2.55
C LYS A 209 6.52 27.19 -3.81
N ASN A 210 6.31 27.81 -4.99
CA ASN A 210 6.16 27.07 -6.25
C ASN A 210 7.51 26.62 -6.84
N LYS A 211 8.65 27.08 -6.30
CA LYS A 211 9.98 26.69 -6.82
C LYS A 211 10.27 25.20 -6.67
N LEU A 212 9.67 24.52 -5.68
CA LEU A 212 9.86 23.09 -5.45
C LEU A 212 8.85 22.22 -6.21
N LYS A 213 7.70 22.77 -6.64
CA LYS A 213 6.63 21.99 -7.27
C LYS A 213 7.14 21.25 -8.51
N ILE A 214 7.71 21.98 -9.47
CA ILE A 214 8.13 21.41 -10.76
C ILE A 214 9.30 20.43 -10.60
N PRO A 215 10.43 20.77 -9.93
CA PRO A 215 11.54 19.84 -9.77
C PRO A 215 11.14 18.56 -9.01
N ALA A 216 10.37 18.69 -7.94
CA ALA A 216 9.89 17.53 -7.20
C ALA A 216 8.95 16.65 -8.02
N SER A 217 8.03 17.26 -8.78
CA SER A 217 7.13 16.50 -9.66
C SER A 217 7.89 15.79 -10.78
N ILE A 218 8.91 16.41 -11.36
CA ILE A 218 9.77 15.76 -12.35
C ILE A 218 10.48 14.56 -11.72
N ALA A 219 11.08 14.72 -10.54
CA ALA A 219 11.77 13.63 -9.86
C ALA A 219 10.82 12.46 -9.57
N ILE A 220 9.63 12.74 -9.02
CA ILE A 220 8.59 11.72 -8.73
C ILE A 220 8.17 11.02 -10.03
N GLY A 221 7.89 11.79 -11.08
CA GLY A 221 7.49 11.23 -12.37
C GLY A 221 8.56 10.39 -13.04
N SER A 222 9.85 10.76 -12.89
CA SER A 222 10.97 9.98 -13.41
C SER A 222 11.10 8.63 -12.72
N VAL A 223 10.92 8.57 -11.39
CA VAL A 223 10.92 7.30 -10.64
C VAL A 223 9.71 6.44 -11.06
N GLY A 224 8.52 7.03 -11.13
CA GLY A 224 7.32 6.32 -11.59
C GLY A 224 7.47 5.78 -13.02
N LEU A 225 8.08 6.55 -13.92
CA LEU A 225 8.35 6.11 -15.30
C LEU A 225 9.38 4.98 -15.35
N PHE A 226 10.41 5.04 -14.53
CA PHE A 226 11.40 3.98 -14.43
C PHE A 226 10.74 2.67 -14.00
N TRP A 227 9.96 2.67 -12.92
CA TRP A 227 9.23 1.49 -12.46
C TRP A 227 8.18 1.00 -13.46
N PHE A 228 7.51 1.93 -14.15
CA PHE A 228 6.58 1.57 -15.23
C PHE A 228 7.27 0.76 -16.33
N ILE A 229 8.44 1.23 -16.80
CA ILE A 229 9.21 0.53 -17.82
C ILE A 229 9.71 -0.82 -17.30
N GLU A 230 10.24 -0.86 -16.09
CA GLU A 230 10.73 -2.08 -15.43
C GLU A 230 9.63 -3.14 -15.31
N SER A 231 8.39 -2.73 -15.01
CA SER A 231 7.25 -3.65 -14.86
C SER A 231 6.72 -4.22 -16.19
N LEU A 232 7.19 -3.74 -17.34
CA LEU A 232 6.81 -4.24 -18.68
C LEU A 232 7.83 -5.25 -19.25
N ILE A 233 8.99 -5.38 -18.63
CA ILE A 233 10.10 -6.27 -19.05
C ILE A 233 10.05 -7.54 -18.24
#